data_1cf69fc2c97f0e6fd03beb38fdfc5577
#
_entry.id   1cf69fc2c97f0e6fd03beb38fdfc5577
#
_cell.length_a   1.000
_cell.length_b   1.000
_cell.length_c   1.000
_cell.angle_alpha   90.00
_cell.angle_beta   90.00
_cell.angle_gamma   90.00
#
_symmetry.space_group_name_H-M   'P 1'
#
loop_
_entity.id
_entity.type
_entity.pdbx_description
1 polymer ?
#
loop_
_entity_poly.entity_id
_entity_poly.type
_entity_poly.pdbx_seq_one_letter_code
_entity_poly.pdbx_strand_id
1 'polypeptide(L)'
;NGRVPGAFKNTLDYFRGEYKKKPMAIATVSGGPFGGVNALYDFRDWAHYMEGILSPTKLLVSKAGVLFNEHGVPVEEHFNLNYPAFLDDFLWLTQKITK
;
A
#
# COMPACT_ATOMS: atom_id res chain seq x y z
N ASN A 1 -4.42 7.40 12.35
CA ASN A 1 -4.73 6.74 13.62
C ASN A 1 -3.71 5.67 14.03
N GLY A 2 -2.58 5.57 13.36
CA GLY A 2 -1.51 4.65 13.73
C GLY A 2 -1.76 3.18 13.41
N ARG A 3 -2.92 2.85 12.85
CA ARG A 3 -3.31 1.49 12.49
C ARG A 3 -4.13 1.51 11.21
N VAL A 4 -4.44 0.32 10.70
CA VAL A 4 -5.41 0.20 9.60
C VAL A 4 -6.73 0.83 10.06
N PRO A 5 -7.32 1.75 9.26
CA PRO A 5 -8.57 2.39 9.67
C PRO A 5 -9.67 1.38 9.95
N GLY A 6 -10.47 1.63 11.00
CA GLY A 6 -11.49 0.69 11.44
C GLY A 6 -12.51 0.36 10.36
N ALA A 7 -12.97 1.36 9.62
CA ALA A 7 -13.94 1.14 8.54
C ALA A 7 -13.37 0.24 7.44
N PHE A 8 -12.09 0.42 7.10
CA PHE A 8 -11.43 -0.40 6.10
C PHE A 8 -11.28 -1.84 6.61
N LYS A 9 -10.79 -2.01 7.84
CA LYS A 9 -10.65 -3.34 8.44
C LYS A 9 -11.99 -4.06 8.52
N ASN A 10 -13.05 -3.35 8.90
CA ASN A 10 -14.39 -3.92 8.96
C ASN A 10 -14.83 -4.43 7.58
N THR A 11 -14.57 -3.68 6.53
CA THR A 11 -14.88 -4.10 5.16
C THR A 11 -14.11 -5.35 4.77
N LEU A 12 -12.81 -5.38 5.08
CA LEU A 12 -11.96 -6.54 4.77
C LEU A 12 -12.44 -7.80 5.49
N ASP A 13 -12.98 -7.67 6.69
CA ASP A 13 -13.40 -8.82 7.49
C ASP A 13 -14.64 -9.52 6.95
N TYR A 14 -15.35 -8.95 5.98
CA TYR A 14 -16.45 -9.64 5.30
C TYR A 14 -15.98 -10.78 4.42
N PHE A 15 -14.69 -10.83 4.08
CA PHE A 15 -14.12 -11.83 3.19
C PHE A 15 -12.99 -12.56 3.92
N ARG A 16 -12.69 -13.77 3.53
CA ARG A 16 -11.58 -14.52 4.10
C ARG A 16 -10.85 -15.33 3.04
N GLY A 17 -11.46 -16.37 2.52
CA GLY A 17 -10.84 -17.24 1.53
C GLY A 17 -10.50 -16.55 0.23
N GLU A 18 -11.19 -15.46 -0.06
CA GLU A 18 -10.98 -14.68 -1.28
C GLU A 18 -9.60 -14.03 -1.34
N TYR A 19 -8.95 -13.83 -0.19
CA TYR A 19 -7.60 -13.23 -0.17
C TYR A 19 -6.48 -14.22 -0.42
N LYS A 20 -6.77 -15.50 -0.29
CA LYS A 20 -5.75 -16.53 -0.36
C LYS A 20 -5.03 -16.52 -1.69
N LYS A 21 -3.70 -16.42 -1.63
CA LYS A 21 -2.81 -16.38 -2.81
C LYS A 21 -3.06 -15.21 -3.75
N LYS A 22 -3.76 -14.18 -3.30
CA LYS A 22 -3.93 -12.96 -4.09
C LYS A 22 -2.66 -12.11 -4.01
N PRO A 23 -2.21 -11.55 -5.13
CA PRO A 23 -1.13 -10.57 -5.07
C PRO A 23 -1.63 -9.29 -4.40
N MET A 24 -0.83 -8.78 -3.48
CA MET A 24 -1.17 -7.58 -2.72
C MET A 24 0.01 -6.63 -2.67
N ALA A 25 -0.29 -5.35 -2.76
CA ALA A 25 0.68 -4.28 -2.55
C ALA A 25 0.09 -3.28 -1.58
N ILE A 26 0.93 -2.67 -0.76
CA ILE A 26 0.48 -1.76 0.29
C ILE A 26 1.05 -0.38 0.05
N ALA A 27 0.15 0.60 -0.02
CA ALA A 27 0.50 2.01 -0.02
C ALA A 27 -0.21 2.68 1.13
N THR A 28 0.52 3.47 1.91
CA THR A 28 -0.06 4.24 3.00
C THR A 28 0.26 5.71 2.83
N VAL A 29 -0.62 6.57 3.32
CA VAL A 29 -0.55 8.01 3.11
C VAL A 29 -0.78 8.71 4.43
N SER A 30 -0.02 9.76 4.69
CA SER A 30 -0.24 10.62 5.86
C SER A 30 0.07 12.08 5.53
N GLY A 31 -0.53 12.98 6.30
CA GLY A 31 -0.18 14.41 6.24
C GLY A 31 1.14 14.71 6.93
N GLY A 32 1.60 13.84 7.83
CA GLY A 32 2.84 14.00 8.57
C GLY A 32 4.03 13.34 7.88
N PRO A 33 5.18 13.27 8.57
CA PRO A 33 6.44 12.82 7.97
C PRO A 33 6.62 11.30 7.89
N PHE A 34 5.77 10.51 8.53
CA PHE A 34 6.01 9.07 8.65
C PHE A 34 5.27 8.21 7.62
N GLY A 35 4.39 8.81 6.80
CA GLY A 35 3.75 8.12 5.69
C GLY A 35 2.80 7.00 6.10
N GLY A 36 2.36 6.95 7.35
CA GLY A 36 1.46 5.89 7.81
C GLY A 36 2.17 4.56 8.07
N VAL A 37 3.41 4.60 8.50
CA VAL A 37 4.25 3.40 8.66
C VAL A 37 3.64 2.35 9.60
N ASN A 38 2.98 2.78 10.68
CA ASN A 38 2.36 1.82 11.60
C ASN A 38 1.18 1.10 10.97
N ALA A 39 0.36 1.82 10.20
CA ALA A 39 -0.73 1.22 9.46
C ALA A 39 -0.21 0.25 8.40
N LEU A 40 0.92 0.56 7.80
CA LEU A 40 1.56 -0.32 6.82
C LEU A 40 1.94 -1.67 7.46
N TYR A 41 2.59 -1.65 8.60
CA TYR A 41 2.99 -2.87 9.28
C TYR A 41 1.79 -3.67 9.79
N ASP A 42 0.77 -2.98 10.28
CA ASP A 42 -0.48 -3.61 10.69
C ASP A 42 -1.15 -4.33 9.51
N PHE A 43 -1.21 -3.68 8.36
CA PHE A 43 -1.79 -4.28 7.15
C PHE A 43 -0.94 -5.43 6.64
N ARG A 44 0.37 -5.33 6.72
CA ARG A 44 1.28 -6.40 6.31
C ARG A 44 1.02 -7.68 7.11
N ASP A 45 0.85 -7.55 8.41
CA ASP A 45 0.56 -8.70 9.27
C ASP A 45 -0.79 -9.31 8.92
N TRP A 46 -1.79 -8.47 8.68
CA TRP A 46 -3.11 -8.93 8.24
C TRP A 46 -3.04 -9.68 6.91
N ALA A 47 -2.32 -9.14 5.93
CA ALA A 47 -2.21 -9.75 4.61
C ALA A 47 -1.58 -11.14 4.69
N HIS A 48 -0.54 -11.29 5.51
CA HIS A 48 0.11 -12.58 5.72
C HIS A 48 -0.83 -13.56 6.42
N TYR A 49 -1.54 -13.10 7.45
CA TYR A 49 -2.51 -13.95 8.16
C TYR A 49 -3.60 -14.46 7.21
N MET A 50 -4.05 -13.61 6.28
CA MET A 50 -5.07 -13.96 5.30
C MET A 50 -4.52 -14.73 4.10
N GLU A 51 -3.25 -15.10 4.13
CA GLU A 51 -2.59 -15.89 3.09
C GLU A 51 -2.46 -15.18 1.74
N GLY A 52 -2.45 -13.86 1.76
CA GLY A 52 -2.11 -13.05 0.59
C GLY A 52 -0.61 -13.08 0.30
N ILE A 53 -0.23 -12.72 -0.91
CA ILE A 53 1.17 -12.68 -1.32
C ILE A 53 1.56 -11.23 -1.55
N LEU A 54 2.42 -10.69 -0.69
CA LEU A 54 2.81 -9.29 -0.75
C LEU A 54 3.89 -9.03 -1.79
N SER A 55 3.71 -7.94 -2.52
CA SER A 55 4.74 -7.39 -3.40
C SER A 55 5.99 -7.01 -2.59
N PRO A 56 7.18 -7.14 -3.18
CA PRO A 56 8.42 -6.87 -2.45
C PRO A 56 8.57 -5.42 -1.97
N THR A 57 7.96 -4.47 -2.65
CA THR A 57 8.08 -3.06 -2.26
C THR A 57 6.78 -2.52 -1.69
N LYS A 58 6.91 -1.52 -0.84
CA LYS A 58 5.80 -0.79 -0.25
C LYS A 58 5.92 0.68 -0.65
N LEU A 59 4.84 1.43 -0.52
CA LEU A 59 4.85 2.86 -0.81
C LEU A 59 4.36 3.62 0.41
N LEU A 60 5.26 4.39 1.03
CA LEU A 60 4.93 5.29 2.12
C LEU A 60 4.85 6.70 1.56
N VAL A 61 3.68 7.30 1.62
CA VAL A 61 3.44 8.65 1.11
C VAL A 61 3.32 9.60 2.29
N SER A 62 4.41 10.31 2.58
CA SER A 62 4.43 11.29 3.66
C SER A 62 4.09 12.68 3.13
N LYS A 63 3.69 13.57 4.02
CA LYS A 63 3.44 14.99 3.72
C LYS A 63 2.54 15.15 2.50
N ALA A 64 1.44 14.41 2.47
CA ALA A 64 0.56 14.33 1.30
C ALA A 64 0.02 15.70 0.87
N GLY A 65 -0.09 16.66 1.79
CA GLY A 65 -0.59 17.99 1.48
C GLY A 65 0.28 18.81 0.54
N VAL A 66 1.55 18.45 0.39
CA VAL A 66 2.49 19.17 -0.48
C VAL A 66 3.05 18.28 -1.59
N LEU A 67 2.50 17.09 -1.75
CA LEU A 67 3.00 16.11 -2.72
C LEU A 67 2.66 16.51 -4.15
N PHE A 68 1.48 17.03 -4.38
CA PHE A 68 1.00 17.39 -5.71
C PHE A 68 0.91 18.91 -5.87
N ASN A 69 1.14 19.39 -7.10
CA ASN A 69 0.93 20.80 -7.42
C ASN A 69 -0.57 21.06 -7.71
N GLU A 70 -0.89 22.29 -8.09
CA GLU A 70 -2.27 22.70 -8.38
C GLU A 70 -2.88 21.97 -9.58
N HIS A 71 -2.06 21.38 -10.43
CA HIS A 71 -2.50 20.63 -11.59
C HIS A 71 -2.58 19.12 -11.31
N GLY A 72 -2.37 18.69 -10.06
CA GLY A 72 -2.40 17.27 -9.69
C GLY A 72 -1.16 16.51 -10.09
N VAL A 73 -0.07 17.19 -10.44
CA VAL A 73 1.20 16.54 -10.82
C VAL A 73 2.06 16.35 -9.58
N PRO A 74 2.58 15.14 -9.35
CA PRO A 74 3.45 14.92 -8.20
C PRO A 74 4.78 15.65 -8.39
N VAL A 75 5.16 16.45 -7.39
CA VAL A 75 6.35 17.31 -7.46
C VAL A 75 7.41 16.93 -6.43
N GLU A 76 7.16 15.94 -5.58
CA GLU A 76 8.11 15.51 -4.57
C GLU A 76 9.01 14.44 -5.18
N GLU A 77 10.34 14.68 -5.11
CA GLU A 77 11.32 13.84 -5.80
C GLU A 77 11.35 12.41 -5.28
N HIS A 78 11.28 12.22 -3.97
CA HIS A 78 11.33 10.89 -3.37
C HIS A 78 10.15 10.03 -3.81
N PHE A 79 8.96 10.64 -3.87
CA PHE A 79 7.77 9.94 -4.37
C PHE A 79 7.95 9.58 -5.84
N ASN A 80 8.44 10.52 -6.65
CA ASN A 80 8.62 10.30 -8.09
C ASN A 80 9.65 9.20 -8.40
N LEU A 81 10.62 8.99 -7.50
CA LEU A 81 11.57 7.90 -7.63
C LEU A 81 10.98 6.56 -7.22
N ASN A 82 10.10 6.55 -6.22
CA ASN A 82 9.68 5.30 -5.60
C ASN A 82 8.41 4.69 -6.18
N TYR A 83 7.44 5.52 -6.60
CA TYR A 83 6.18 4.93 -7.04
C TYR A 83 6.30 4.08 -8.33
N PRO A 84 7.17 4.40 -9.30
CA PRO A 84 7.30 3.53 -10.47
C PRO A 84 7.81 2.14 -10.12
N ALA A 85 8.80 2.05 -9.22
CA ALA A 85 9.30 0.76 -8.76
C ALA A 85 8.23 -0.02 -8.02
N PHE A 86 7.44 0.66 -7.21
CA PHE A 86 6.33 0.05 -6.49
C PHE A 86 5.31 -0.57 -7.46
N LEU A 87 4.91 0.17 -8.49
CA LEU A 87 3.99 -0.33 -9.51
C LEU A 87 4.59 -1.47 -10.31
N ASP A 88 5.85 -1.34 -10.73
CA ASP A 88 6.52 -2.37 -11.50
C ASP A 88 6.60 -3.69 -10.73
N ASP A 89 6.93 -3.62 -9.46
CA ASP A 89 7.02 -4.80 -8.62
C ASP A 89 5.66 -5.48 -8.42
N PHE A 90 4.62 -4.68 -8.24
CA PHE A 90 3.28 -5.25 -8.09
C PHE A 90 2.79 -5.90 -9.38
N LEU A 91 3.03 -5.25 -10.51
CA LEU A 91 2.66 -5.81 -11.81
C LEU A 91 3.44 -7.09 -12.11
N TRP A 92 4.73 -7.09 -11.80
CA TRP A 92 5.57 -8.29 -11.92
C TRP A 92 4.98 -9.46 -11.11
N LEU A 93 4.66 -9.21 -9.84
CA LEU A 93 4.10 -10.24 -8.97
C LEU A 93 2.76 -10.74 -9.53
N THR A 94 1.88 -9.84 -9.94
CA THR A 94 0.58 -10.18 -10.47
C THR A 94 0.71 -11.06 -11.72
N GLN A 95 1.61 -10.72 -12.62
CA GLN A 95 1.86 -11.50 -13.83
C GLN A 95 2.39 -12.90 -13.51
N LYS A 96 3.24 -13.03 -12.49
CA LYS A 96 3.78 -14.33 -12.10
C LYS A 96 2.72 -15.24 -11.51
N ILE A 97 1.77 -14.68 -10.77
CA ILE A 97 0.75 -15.46 -10.07
C ILE A 97 -0.42 -15.84 -10.99
N THR A 98 -0.80 -14.98 -11.90
CA THR A 98 -2.01 -15.17 -12.72
C THR A 98 -1.81 -16.05 -13.95
N LYS A 99 -0.78 -16.80 -13.98
CA LYS A 99 -0.53 -17.70 -15.11
C LYS A 99 -1.50 -18.87 -15.19
#